data_f9d5a53d37ed9c2ccf3ecbee25a6cbcd
#
_entry.id   f9d5a53d37ed9c2ccf3ecbee25a6cbcd
#
_cell.length_a   1.000
_cell.length_b   1.000
_cell.length_c   1.000
_cell.angle_alpha   90.00
_cell.angle_beta   90.00
_cell.angle_gamma   90.00
#
_symmetry.space_group_name_H-M   'P 1'
#
loop_
_entity.id
_entity.type
_entity.pdbx_description
1 polymer ?
#
loop_
_entity_poly.entity_id
_entity_poly.type
_entity_poly.pdbx_seq_one_letter_code
_entity_poly.pdbx_strand_id
1 'polypeptide(L)'
;MNDDYRRYIATIDSEKIRKEYDSIVSDGDPVSKHNFRLPETIQVPHEVGGKEYRNHLFVSDITGVATMKLNTWEAGVIEEEEKREDFVCWIRNPSRGSWALCIPYEIDGETKPTYPDFIVVRKDCVLGYVVDILEPHNPDFKDNLGKAKGFAEYAKQNPGVGRIQLIRMSKDAAGKHKFKRLDMSKTAIREKVSHAINTDELDHIFDTDGVIE
;
A
#
# COMPACT_ATOMS: atom_id res chain seq x y z
N MET A 1 -19.27 7.67 -9.92
CA MET A 1 -18.16 7.61 -8.94
C MET A 1 -17.61 9.02 -8.78
N ASN A 2 -17.31 9.43 -7.57
CA ASN A 2 -17.03 10.83 -7.27
C ASN A 2 -15.63 11.22 -7.75
N ASP A 3 -15.52 12.18 -8.66
CA ASP A 3 -14.26 12.71 -9.20
C ASP A 3 -13.36 13.33 -8.11
N ASP A 4 -13.95 13.71 -6.97
CA ASP A 4 -13.20 14.26 -5.83
C ASP A 4 -12.25 13.23 -5.23
N TYR A 5 -12.60 11.95 -5.19
CA TYR A 5 -11.71 10.90 -4.68
C TYR A 5 -10.51 10.67 -5.61
N ARG A 6 -10.73 10.74 -6.92
CA ARG A 6 -9.65 10.62 -7.91
C ARG A 6 -8.67 11.77 -7.79
N ARG A 7 -9.16 13.00 -7.61
CA ARG A 7 -8.34 14.18 -7.38
C ARG A 7 -7.55 14.07 -6.09
N TYR A 8 -8.18 13.58 -5.03
CA TYR A 8 -7.53 13.44 -3.73
C TYR A 8 -6.40 12.40 -3.76
N ILE A 9 -6.61 11.24 -4.38
CA ILE A 9 -5.56 10.23 -4.56
C ILE A 9 -4.42 10.80 -5.43
N ALA A 10 -4.73 11.55 -6.47
CA ALA A 10 -3.74 12.20 -7.33
C ALA A 10 -2.90 13.26 -6.59
N THR A 11 -3.40 13.87 -5.51
CA THR A 11 -2.65 14.87 -4.71
C THR A 11 -1.62 14.26 -3.76
N ILE A 12 -1.61 12.93 -3.57
CA ILE A 12 -0.55 12.24 -2.84
C ILE A 12 0.79 12.34 -3.57
N ASP A 13 0.75 12.58 -4.89
CA ASP A 13 1.93 12.90 -5.69
C ASP A 13 2.44 14.32 -5.35
N SER A 14 3.02 14.47 -4.17
CA SER A 14 3.68 15.71 -3.85
C SER A 14 4.92 15.86 -4.73
N GLU A 15 5.22 17.08 -5.18
CA GLU A 15 6.46 17.41 -5.90
C GLU A 15 7.72 16.92 -5.17
N LYS A 16 7.64 16.71 -3.86
CA LYS A 16 8.71 16.24 -3.01
C LYS A 16 9.02 14.75 -3.26
N ILE A 17 7.99 13.88 -3.33
CA ILE A 17 8.16 12.46 -3.67
C ILE A 17 8.78 12.34 -5.05
N ARG A 18 8.31 13.15 -5.97
CA ARG A 18 8.80 13.20 -7.34
C ARG A 18 10.26 13.60 -7.43
N LYS A 19 10.68 14.65 -6.72
CA LYS A 19 12.07 15.12 -6.70
C LYS A 19 13.01 14.08 -6.11
N GLU A 20 12.61 13.42 -5.03
CA GLU A 20 13.40 12.42 -4.36
C GLU A 20 13.49 11.13 -5.18
N TYR A 21 12.40 10.71 -5.78
CA TYR A 21 12.36 9.62 -6.74
C TYR A 21 13.22 9.91 -7.99
N ASP A 22 13.11 11.10 -8.55
CA ASP A 22 13.93 11.55 -9.68
C ASP A 22 15.43 11.59 -9.34
N SER A 23 15.81 11.88 -8.07
CA SER A 23 17.20 11.86 -7.62
C SER A 23 17.75 10.44 -7.50
N ILE A 24 16.94 9.49 -7.04
CA ILE A 24 17.32 8.08 -6.91
C ILE A 24 17.47 7.42 -8.30
N VAL A 25 16.60 7.81 -9.23
CA VAL A 25 16.56 7.22 -10.58
C VAL A 25 17.55 7.87 -11.56
N SER A 26 18.07 9.07 -11.26
CA SER A 26 19.03 9.76 -12.14
C SER A 26 20.40 9.08 -12.20
N ASP A 27 20.72 8.17 -11.30
CA ASP A 27 22.00 7.45 -11.25
C ASP A 27 22.08 6.17 -12.12
N GLY A 28 21.18 6.01 -13.07
CA GLY A 28 21.39 5.05 -14.17
C GLY A 28 20.62 3.74 -14.12
N ASP A 29 19.69 3.57 -13.19
CA ASP A 29 18.85 2.39 -13.16
C ASP A 29 17.57 2.58 -14.01
N PRO A 30 17.15 1.55 -14.79
CA PRO A 30 15.95 1.59 -15.64
C PRO A 30 14.62 1.57 -14.88
N VAL A 31 14.61 1.88 -13.59
CA VAL A 31 13.36 2.13 -12.88
C VAL A 31 12.72 3.36 -13.50
N SER A 32 11.80 3.11 -14.40
CA SER A 32 11.13 4.16 -15.17
C SER A 32 10.51 5.19 -14.21
N LYS A 33 10.71 6.47 -14.52
CA LYS A 33 10.12 7.61 -13.81
C LYS A 33 8.60 7.47 -13.80
N HIS A 34 8.04 7.01 -12.69
CA HIS A 34 6.61 6.90 -12.53
C HIS A 34 6.07 8.13 -11.81
N ASN A 35 5.31 8.93 -12.52
CA ASN A 35 4.46 9.93 -11.88
C ASN A 35 3.24 9.20 -11.32
N PHE A 36 3.05 9.21 -10.00
CA PHE A 36 1.82 8.74 -9.39
C PHE A 36 0.69 9.73 -9.72
N ARG A 37 0.16 9.61 -10.91
CA ARG A 37 -1.01 10.37 -11.37
C ARG A 37 -2.05 9.40 -11.82
N LEU A 38 -3.16 9.33 -11.09
CA LEU A 38 -4.31 8.61 -11.56
C LEU A 38 -4.78 9.23 -12.87
N PRO A 39 -4.85 8.47 -13.96
CA PRO A 39 -5.41 8.96 -15.20
C PRO A 39 -6.89 9.29 -15.01
N GLU A 40 -7.42 10.21 -15.80
CA GLU A 40 -8.86 10.54 -15.79
C GLU A 40 -9.71 9.31 -16.06
N THR A 41 -9.20 8.41 -16.88
CA THR A 41 -9.84 7.13 -17.20
C THR A 41 -8.82 6.01 -17.11
N ILE A 42 -9.21 4.90 -16.48
CA ILE A 42 -8.48 3.64 -16.55
C ILE A 42 -9.42 2.55 -17.06
N GLN A 43 -8.84 1.53 -17.67
CA GLN A 43 -9.59 0.33 -17.98
C GLN A 43 -10.02 -0.34 -16.67
N VAL A 44 -11.34 -0.51 -16.51
CA VAL A 44 -11.89 -1.22 -15.35
C VAL A 44 -11.34 -2.65 -15.33
N PRO A 45 -10.80 -3.12 -14.21
CA PRO A 45 -10.32 -4.49 -14.11
C PRO A 45 -11.44 -5.50 -14.43
N HIS A 46 -11.16 -6.39 -15.38
CA HIS A 46 -12.06 -7.45 -15.78
C HIS A 46 -11.30 -8.75 -16.03
N GLU A 47 -11.08 -9.52 -14.96
CA GLU A 47 -10.39 -10.79 -15.03
C GLU A 47 -11.41 -11.95 -15.05
N VAL A 48 -11.36 -12.78 -16.09
CA VAL A 48 -12.25 -13.93 -16.23
C VAL A 48 -12.10 -14.89 -15.05
N GLY A 49 -13.22 -15.19 -14.38
CA GLY A 49 -13.26 -16.03 -13.17
C GLY A 49 -12.73 -15.34 -11.91
N GLY A 50 -12.61 -14.02 -11.93
CA GLY A 50 -12.35 -13.20 -10.74
C GLY A 50 -13.62 -12.98 -9.92
N LYS A 51 -13.42 -12.50 -8.67
CA LYS A 51 -14.51 -12.06 -7.79
C LYS A 51 -14.93 -10.64 -8.17
N GLU A 52 -16.20 -10.31 -8.01
CA GLU A 52 -16.75 -8.98 -8.22
C GLU A 52 -16.54 -8.09 -6.99
N TYR A 53 -16.06 -6.86 -7.23
CA TYR A 53 -15.82 -5.84 -6.21
C TYR A 53 -16.59 -4.57 -6.56
N ARG A 54 -17.49 -4.15 -5.68
CA ARG A 54 -18.33 -2.94 -5.86
C ARG A 54 -17.65 -1.66 -5.36
N ASN A 55 -16.78 -1.82 -4.39
CA ASN A 55 -16.12 -0.71 -3.70
C ASN A 55 -14.74 -0.38 -4.27
N HIS A 56 -14.36 -0.99 -5.40
CA HIS A 56 -13.18 -0.59 -6.14
C HIS A 56 -13.39 0.80 -6.74
N LEU A 57 -12.36 1.66 -6.74
CA LEU A 57 -12.45 3.06 -7.23
C LEU A 57 -12.93 3.14 -8.67
N PHE A 58 -12.53 2.19 -9.50
CA PHE A 58 -12.95 2.08 -10.90
C PHE A 58 -13.80 0.84 -11.08
N VAL A 59 -15.09 1.08 -11.34
CA VAL A 59 -16.09 0.05 -11.64
C VAL A 59 -16.72 0.30 -12.99
N SER A 60 -17.20 -0.75 -13.61
CA SER A 60 -17.95 -0.65 -14.87
C SER A 60 -19.22 0.19 -14.70
N ASP A 61 -19.45 1.14 -15.58
CA ASP A 61 -20.69 1.93 -15.58
C ASP A 61 -21.93 1.08 -15.88
N ILE A 62 -21.75 -0.08 -16.51
CA ILE A 62 -22.83 -1.00 -16.88
C ILE A 62 -23.16 -1.93 -15.71
N THR A 63 -22.15 -2.54 -15.08
CA THR A 63 -22.36 -3.58 -14.07
C THR A 63 -22.17 -3.08 -12.63
N GLY A 64 -21.53 -1.92 -12.44
CA GLY A 64 -21.23 -1.37 -11.13
C GLY A 64 -20.16 -2.14 -10.36
N VAL A 65 -19.37 -3.00 -11.03
CA VAL A 65 -18.32 -3.81 -10.40
C VAL A 65 -17.01 -3.76 -11.17
N ALA A 66 -15.92 -4.02 -10.47
CA ALA A 66 -14.65 -4.47 -11.02
C ALA A 66 -14.50 -5.96 -10.74
N THR A 67 -13.90 -6.72 -11.67
CA THR A 67 -13.71 -8.16 -11.53
C THR A 67 -12.21 -8.47 -11.52
N MET A 68 -11.70 -9.08 -10.45
CA MET A 68 -10.29 -9.40 -10.34
C MET A 68 -10.02 -10.60 -9.43
N LYS A 69 -8.84 -11.19 -9.62
CA LYS A 69 -8.35 -12.30 -8.81
C LYS A 69 -7.40 -11.74 -7.76
N LEU A 70 -7.84 -11.69 -6.54
CA LEU A 70 -7.00 -11.46 -5.38
C LEU A 70 -6.62 -12.80 -4.77
N ASN A 71 -5.41 -12.93 -4.27
CA ASN A 71 -5.06 -14.10 -3.46
C ASN A 71 -5.81 -14.04 -2.11
N THR A 72 -5.73 -15.11 -1.32
CA THR A 72 -6.49 -15.23 -0.06
C THR A 72 -6.16 -14.12 0.94
N TRP A 73 -4.90 -13.68 1.01
CA TRP A 73 -4.47 -12.62 1.92
C TRP A 73 -4.96 -11.26 1.45
N GLU A 74 -4.76 -10.97 0.18
CA GLU A 74 -5.24 -9.74 -0.45
C GLU A 74 -6.76 -9.58 -0.28
N ALA A 75 -7.52 -10.62 -0.61
CA ALA A 75 -8.98 -10.60 -0.47
C ALA A 75 -9.41 -10.40 0.98
N GLY A 76 -8.75 -11.08 1.93
CA GLY A 76 -9.07 -10.97 3.35
C GLY A 76 -8.79 -9.56 3.90
N VAL A 77 -7.67 -8.93 3.51
CA VAL A 77 -7.36 -7.56 3.92
C VAL A 77 -8.43 -6.59 3.42
N ILE A 78 -8.83 -6.69 2.14
CA ILE A 78 -9.87 -5.83 1.59
C ILE A 78 -11.22 -6.07 2.28
N GLU A 79 -11.58 -7.32 2.56
CA GLU A 79 -12.81 -7.66 3.29
C GLU A 79 -12.83 -7.09 4.73
N GLU A 80 -11.68 -6.94 5.37
CA GLU A 80 -11.59 -6.26 6.68
C GLU A 80 -11.70 -4.74 6.53
N GLU A 81 -11.03 -4.14 5.54
CA GLU A 81 -11.13 -2.69 5.30
C GLU A 81 -12.56 -2.27 4.95
N GLU A 82 -13.27 -3.03 4.12
CA GLU A 82 -14.65 -2.74 3.73
C GLU A 82 -15.66 -2.76 4.88
N LYS A 83 -15.31 -3.37 6.02
CA LYS A 83 -16.17 -3.39 7.23
C LYS A 83 -16.00 -2.15 8.11
N ARG A 84 -15.00 -1.32 7.86
CA ARG A 84 -14.74 -0.13 8.66
C ARG A 84 -15.79 0.96 8.37
N GLU A 85 -16.22 1.65 9.40
CA GLU A 85 -17.21 2.73 9.27
C GLU A 85 -16.70 3.94 8.47
N ASP A 86 -15.39 4.16 8.50
CA ASP A 86 -14.72 5.24 7.80
C ASP A 86 -14.30 4.88 6.35
N PHE A 87 -14.46 3.63 5.95
CA PHE A 87 -14.11 3.16 4.61
C PHE A 87 -14.94 3.85 3.52
N VAL A 88 -14.28 4.15 2.39
CA VAL A 88 -14.92 4.76 1.21
C VAL A 88 -14.75 3.89 -0.03
N CYS A 89 -13.54 3.64 -0.45
CA CYS A 89 -13.21 2.82 -1.61
C CYS A 89 -11.75 2.39 -1.57
N TRP A 90 -11.37 1.53 -2.48
CA TRP A 90 -10.00 1.09 -2.65
C TRP A 90 -9.64 0.96 -4.13
N ILE A 91 -8.35 0.92 -4.41
CA ILE A 91 -7.82 0.61 -5.74
C ILE A 91 -6.67 -0.38 -5.60
N ARG A 92 -6.63 -1.37 -6.48
CA ARG A 92 -5.44 -2.19 -6.62
C ARG A 92 -4.37 -1.39 -7.36
N ASN A 93 -3.24 -1.19 -6.74
CA ASN A 93 -2.10 -0.54 -7.35
C ASN A 93 -1.47 -1.49 -8.37
N PRO A 94 -1.36 -1.12 -9.65
CA PRO A 94 -0.81 -2.03 -10.64
C PRO A 94 0.71 -2.14 -10.48
N SER A 95 1.25 -3.34 -10.59
CA SER A 95 2.68 -3.52 -10.68
C SER A 95 3.21 -2.92 -11.99
N ARG A 96 4.15 -1.98 -11.90
CA ARG A 96 4.81 -1.34 -13.05
C ARG A 96 3.90 -0.58 -14.03
N GLY A 97 2.72 -0.19 -13.59
CA GLY A 97 1.83 0.66 -14.38
C GLY A 97 2.33 2.10 -14.45
N SER A 98 1.98 2.84 -15.51
CA SER A 98 2.39 4.24 -15.71
C SER A 98 1.86 5.21 -14.64
N TRP A 99 0.86 4.78 -13.87
CA TRP A 99 0.26 5.53 -12.78
C TRP A 99 0.38 4.82 -11.42
N ALA A 100 1.19 3.76 -11.36
CA ALA A 100 1.37 2.98 -10.14
C ALA A 100 2.13 3.77 -9.08
N LEU A 101 1.68 3.68 -7.83
CA LEU A 101 2.49 4.08 -6.70
C LEU A 101 3.68 3.14 -6.60
N CYS A 102 4.87 3.73 -6.64
CA CYS A 102 6.12 3.01 -6.50
C CYS A 102 6.90 3.58 -5.31
N ILE A 103 7.36 2.71 -4.43
CA ILE A 103 8.19 3.08 -3.29
C ILE A 103 9.57 2.44 -3.48
N PRO A 104 10.64 3.23 -3.55
CA PRO A 104 11.99 2.69 -3.66
C PRO A 104 12.43 2.08 -2.34
N TYR A 105 13.21 1.01 -2.39
CA TYR A 105 13.88 0.40 -1.26
C TYR A 105 15.27 -0.11 -1.64
N GLU A 106 16.14 -0.28 -0.66
CA GLU A 106 17.48 -0.79 -0.88
C GLU A 106 17.64 -2.23 -0.44
N ILE A 107 18.34 -3.01 -1.26
CA ILE A 107 18.77 -4.38 -0.97
C ILE A 107 20.10 -4.65 -1.66
N ASP A 108 21.08 -5.17 -0.91
CA ASP A 108 22.42 -5.52 -1.41
C ASP A 108 23.15 -4.36 -2.10
N GLY A 109 22.90 -3.12 -1.68
CA GLY A 109 23.46 -1.90 -2.27
C GLY A 109 22.78 -1.45 -3.58
N GLU A 110 21.68 -2.08 -3.97
CA GLU A 110 20.89 -1.72 -5.13
C GLU A 110 19.54 -1.14 -4.72
N THR A 111 19.14 -0.06 -5.38
CA THR A 111 17.77 0.49 -5.22
C THR A 111 16.80 -0.27 -6.10
N LYS A 112 15.74 -0.81 -5.50
CA LYS A 112 14.68 -1.55 -6.20
C LYS A 112 13.31 -0.93 -5.97
N PRO A 113 12.37 -1.02 -6.92
CA PRO A 113 11.01 -0.55 -6.73
C PRO A 113 10.17 -1.60 -6.01
N THR A 114 9.30 -1.17 -5.09
CA THR A 114 8.15 -1.95 -4.66
C THR A 114 6.85 -1.22 -4.99
N TYR A 115 5.82 -1.99 -5.31
CA TYR A 115 4.50 -1.50 -5.67
C TYR A 115 3.52 -2.03 -4.65
N PRO A 116 3.14 -1.22 -3.63
CA PRO A 116 2.17 -1.64 -2.64
C PRO A 116 0.88 -2.16 -3.29
N ASP A 117 0.28 -3.20 -2.75
CA ASP A 117 -0.87 -3.85 -3.39
C ASP A 117 -2.11 -2.95 -3.42
N PHE A 118 -2.37 -2.20 -2.34
CA PHE A 118 -3.61 -1.46 -2.21
C PHE A 118 -3.42 -0.01 -1.75
N ILE A 119 -4.24 0.84 -2.33
CA ILE A 119 -4.49 2.20 -1.89
C ILE A 119 -5.94 2.25 -1.44
N VAL A 120 -6.20 2.62 -0.17
CA VAL A 120 -7.53 2.67 0.43
C VAL A 120 -7.86 4.11 0.79
N VAL A 121 -9.05 4.57 0.44
CA VAL A 121 -9.57 5.88 0.82
C VAL A 121 -10.51 5.72 1.99
N ARG A 122 -10.29 6.53 3.04
CA ARG A 122 -11.15 6.59 4.22
C ARG A 122 -11.63 8.03 4.45
N LYS A 123 -12.73 8.15 5.18
CA LYS A 123 -13.18 9.43 5.73
C LYS A 123 -12.29 9.83 6.90
N ASP A 124 -11.98 11.10 6.97
CA ASP A 124 -11.27 11.72 8.09
C ASP A 124 -12.02 12.96 8.56
N CYS A 125 -12.15 13.13 9.87
CA CYS A 125 -12.96 14.21 10.44
C CYS A 125 -12.31 15.60 10.31
N VAL A 126 -11.01 15.67 10.07
CA VAL A 126 -10.25 16.92 9.94
C VAL A 126 -9.96 17.23 8.47
N LEU A 127 -9.48 16.22 7.73
CA LEU A 127 -9.03 16.37 6.35
C LEU A 127 -10.13 16.09 5.32
N GLY A 128 -11.29 15.60 5.74
CA GLY A 128 -12.37 15.09 4.90
C GLY A 128 -12.10 13.68 4.41
N TYR A 129 -10.94 13.44 3.82
CA TYR A 129 -10.48 12.13 3.38
C TYR A 129 -9.00 11.93 3.67
N VAL A 130 -8.61 10.67 3.86
CA VAL A 130 -7.23 10.25 4.01
C VAL A 130 -7.00 8.99 3.16
N VAL A 131 -5.78 8.84 2.69
CA VAL A 131 -5.38 7.69 1.88
C VAL A 131 -4.43 6.83 2.68
N ASP A 132 -4.70 5.54 2.71
CA ASP A 132 -3.86 4.52 3.30
C ASP A 132 -3.18 3.68 2.21
N ILE A 133 -2.00 3.18 2.54
CA ILE A 133 -1.21 2.28 1.70
C ILE A 133 -1.08 0.96 2.45
N LEU A 134 -1.54 -0.12 1.82
CA LEU A 134 -1.57 -1.44 2.43
C LEU A 134 -0.80 -2.44 1.58
N GLU A 135 0.12 -3.16 2.22
CA GLU A 135 0.99 -4.17 1.62
C GLU A 135 0.86 -5.50 2.35
N PRO A 136 -0.08 -6.39 1.95
CA PRO A 136 -0.06 -7.79 2.37
C PRO A 136 1.19 -8.49 1.84
N HIS A 137 2.04 -9.02 2.71
CA HIS A 137 3.27 -9.66 2.26
C HIS A 137 3.57 -10.98 2.95
N ASN A 138 4.23 -11.89 2.21
CA ASN A 138 4.72 -13.12 2.76
C ASN A 138 6.02 -12.88 3.55
N PRO A 139 6.12 -13.31 4.84
CA PRO A 139 7.31 -13.17 5.66
C PRO A 139 8.56 -13.88 5.10
N ASP A 140 8.38 -14.89 4.24
CA ASP A 140 9.50 -15.70 3.72
C ASP A 140 10.34 -14.99 2.64
N PHE A 141 9.95 -13.79 2.19
CA PHE A 141 10.70 -13.09 1.16
C PHE A 141 11.93 -12.38 1.72
N LYS A 142 13.08 -12.57 1.05
CA LYS A 142 14.37 -12.03 1.48
C LYS A 142 14.46 -10.50 1.46
N ASP A 143 13.63 -9.83 0.68
CA ASP A 143 13.60 -8.38 0.52
C ASP A 143 12.67 -7.66 1.51
N ASN A 144 12.04 -8.40 2.45
CA ASN A 144 11.08 -7.84 3.39
C ASN A 144 11.66 -6.72 4.26
N LEU A 145 12.90 -6.87 4.75
CA LEU A 145 13.53 -5.82 5.54
C LEU A 145 13.80 -4.57 4.70
N GLY A 146 14.32 -4.73 3.48
CA GLY A 146 14.53 -3.61 2.57
C GLY A 146 13.22 -2.87 2.28
N LYS A 147 12.17 -3.59 1.92
CA LYS A 147 10.84 -3.02 1.71
C LYS A 147 10.31 -2.31 2.95
N ALA A 148 10.40 -2.93 4.13
CA ALA A 148 9.95 -2.31 5.38
C ALA A 148 10.66 -0.97 5.63
N LYS A 149 11.98 -0.89 5.40
CA LYS A 149 12.74 0.35 5.49
C LYS A 149 12.34 1.38 4.44
N GLY A 150 12.07 0.95 3.19
CA GLY A 150 11.53 1.82 2.14
C GLY A 150 10.18 2.42 2.53
N PHE A 151 9.26 1.61 3.07
CA PHE A 151 7.97 2.09 3.58
C PHE A 151 8.13 3.03 4.78
N ALA A 152 9.07 2.76 5.68
CA ALA A 152 9.35 3.63 6.82
C ALA A 152 9.87 5.01 6.36
N GLU A 153 10.78 5.04 5.40
CA GLU A 153 11.29 6.30 4.85
C GLU A 153 10.22 7.04 4.06
N TYR A 154 9.43 6.34 3.26
CA TYR A 154 8.29 6.91 2.55
C TYR A 154 7.29 7.57 3.53
N ALA A 155 6.95 6.88 4.62
CA ALA A 155 6.05 7.40 5.65
C ALA A 155 6.60 8.67 6.34
N LYS A 156 7.91 8.71 6.57
CA LYS A 156 8.60 9.88 7.15
C LYS A 156 8.52 11.09 6.23
N GLN A 157 8.66 10.89 4.93
CA GLN A 157 8.62 11.94 3.92
C GLN A 157 7.20 12.41 3.59
N ASN A 158 6.19 11.58 3.85
CA ASN A 158 4.79 11.81 3.48
C ASN A 158 3.85 11.79 4.68
N PRO A 159 3.97 12.75 5.63
CA PRO A 159 3.17 12.77 6.85
C PRO A 159 1.66 13.01 6.60
N GLY A 160 1.26 13.39 5.39
CA GLY A 160 -0.14 13.56 4.99
C GLY A 160 -0.82 12.26 4.51
N VAL A 161 -0.05 11.19 4.32
CA VAL A 161 -0.59 9.87 4.07
C VAL A 161 -1.09 9.28 5.39
N GLY A 162 -2.19 8.56 5.36
CA GLY A 162 -2.77 7.92 6.53
C GLY A 162 -1.95 6.73 7.02
N ARG A 163 -2.55 5.57 7.12
CA ARG A 163 -1.84 4.35 7.49
C ARG A 163 -0.94 3.89 6.34
N ILE A 164 0.27 3.48 6.66
CA ILE A 164 1.19 2.82 5.73
C ILE A 164 1.57 1.50 6.38
N GLN A 165 0.90 0.43 5.96
CA GLN A 165 0.92 -0.83 6.68
C GLN A 165 1.54 -1.97 5.88
N LEU A 166 2.52 -2.63 6.48
CA LEU A 166 2.89 -3.99 6.13
C LEU A 166 1.97 -4.96 6.88
N ILE A 167 1.41 -5.94 6.18
CA ILE A 167 0.38 -6.82 6.73
C ILE A 167 0.79 -8.27 6.55
N ARG A 168 0.75 -9.05 7.64
CA ARG A 168 1.04 -10.48 7.63
C ARG A 168 -0.16 -11.26 8.12
N MET A 169 -0.37 -12.44 7.55
CA MET A 169 -1.33 -13.38 8.11
C MET A 169 -0.80 -13.91 9.44
N SER A 170 -1.66 -13.91 10.43
CA SER A 170 -1.41 -14.45 11.77
C SER A 170 -2.57 -15.38 12.17
N LYS A 171 -2.50 -15.97 13.34
CA LYS A 171 -3.60 -16.73 13.94
C LYS A 171 -3.90 -16.16 15.31
N ASP A 172 -5.18 -16.03 15.63
CA ASP A 172 -5.58 -15.71 16.99
C ASP A 172 -5.42 -16.94 17.93
N ALA A 173 -5.72 -16.73 19.20
CA ALA A 173 -5.63 -17.80 20.20
C ALA A 173 -6.54 -19.00 19.91
N ALA A 174 -7.58 -18.84 19.10
CA ALA A 174 -8.48 -19.90 18.65
C ALA A 174 -8.02 -20.56 17.33
N GLY A 175 -6.87 -20.14 16.77
CA GLY A 175 -6.34 -20.62 15.51
C GLY A 175 -7.01 -20.03 14.26
N LYS A 176 -7.89 -19.03 14.41
CA LYS A 176 -8.53 -18.35 13.29
C LYS A 176 -7.55 -17.39 12.65
N HIS A 177 -7.54 -17.34 11.32
CA HIS A 177 -6.72 -16.39 10.57
C HIS A 177 -7.13 -14.94 10.89
N LYS A 178 -6.12 -14.14 11.17
CA LYS A 178 -6.18 -12.71 11.43
C LYS A 178 -5.03 -12.02 10.71
N PHE A 179 -5.13 -10.71 10.54
CA PHE A 179 -4.06 -9.93 9.96
C PHE A 179 -3.33 -9.13 11.03
N LYS A 180 -2.02 -9.33 11.11
CA LYS A 180 -1.13 -8.56 11.96
C LYS A 180 -0.55 -7.42 11.16
N ARG A 181 -0.74 -6.20 11.62
CA ARG A 181 -0.44 -4.97 10.88
C ARG A 181 0.67 -4.19 11.56
N LEU A 182 1.70 -3.84 10.82
CA LEU A 182 2.80 -2.98 11.27
C LEU A 182 2.69 -1.64 10.55
N ASP A 183 2.33 -0.60 11.30
CA ASP A 183 1.96 0.70 10.74
C ASP A 183 3.11 1.70 10.77
N MET A 184 3.70 1.97 9.61
CA MET A 184 4.82 2.90 9.42
C MET A 184 4.42 4.37 9.59
N SER A 185 3.13 4.71 9.67
CA SER A 185 2.71 6.07 10.02
C SER A 185 3.10 6.44 11.46
N LYS A 186 3.30 5.44 12.33
CA LYS A 186 3.71 5.60 13.73
C LYS A 186 5.22 5.78 13.85
N THR A 187 5.66 6.92 14.39
CA THR A 187 7.10 7.26 14.51
C THR A 187 7.91 6.20 15.24
N ALA A 188 7.41 5.67 16.36
CA ALA A 188 8.10 4.64 17.13
C ALA A 188 8.35 3.36 16.31
N ILE A 189 7.40 2.96 15.46
CA ILE A 189 7.55 1.80 14.58
C ILE A 189 8.56 2.09 13.48
N ARG A 190 8.48 3.26 12.84
CA ARG A 190 9.46 3.67 11.81
C ARG A 190 10.89 3.64 12.34
N GLU A 191 11.13 4.18 13.53
CA GLU A 191 12.44 4.20 14.13
C GLU A 191 12.98 2.79 14.38
N LYS A 192 12.18 1.89 14.94
CA LYS A 192 12.57 0.49 15.14
C LYS A 192 12.92 -0.19 13.81
N VAL A 193 12.05 -0.06 12.80
CA VAL A 193 12.25 -0.66 11.47
C VAL A 193 13.50 -0.10 10.79
N SER A 194 13.74 1.21 10.89
CA SER A 194 14.93 1.84 10.29
C SER A 194 16.24 1.33 10.90
N HIS A 195 16.23 0.96 12.19
CA HIS A 195 17.42 0.45 12.89
C HIS A 195 17.58 -1.08 12.80
N ALA A 196 16.55 -1.82 12.37
CA ALA A 196 16.64 -3.26 12.23
C ALA A 196 17.74 -3.64 11.22
N ILE A 197 18.58 -4.63 11.57
CA ILE A 197 19.74 -5.03 10.76
C ILE A 197 19.52 -6.33 9.99
N ASN A 198 18.50 -7.11 10.35
CA ASN A 198 18.16 -8.37 9.70
C ASN A 198 16.65 -8.65 9.75
N THR A 199 16.23 -9.70 9.08
CA THR A 199 14.82 -10.11 9.02
C THR A 199 14.28 -10.58 10.37
N ASP A 200 15.10 -11.23 11.21
CA ASP A 200 14.68 -11.71 12.52
C ASP A 200 14.28 -10.53 13.44
N GLU A 201 14.98 -9.42 13.35
CA GLU A 201 14.61 -8.20 14.08
C GLU A 201 13.31 -7.58 13.56
N LEU A 202 13.08 -7.61 12.24
CA LEU A 202 11.80 -7.19 11.67
C LEU A 202 10.66 -8.09 12.15
N ASP A 203 10.88 -9.40 12.20
CA ASP A 203 9.90 -10.36 12.72
C ASP A 203 9.59 -10.11 14.19
N HIS A 204 10.63 -9.82 14.99
CA HIS A 204 10.45 -9.44 16.39
C HIS A 204 9.62 -8.14 16.54
N ILE A 205 9.87 -7.13 15.69
CA ILE A 205 9.05 -5.90 15.67
C ILE A 205 7.60 -6.21 15.31
N PHE A 206 7.36 -7.07 14.32
CA PHE A 206 6.00 -7.54 14.01
C PHE A 206 5.35 -8.22 15.22
N ASP A 207 6.11 -9.01 15.97
CA ASP A 207 5.58 -9.74 17.12
C ASP A 207 5.23 -8.86 18.30
N THR A 208 6.04 -7.83 18.55
CA THR A 208 5.89 -6.95 19.71
C THR A 208 5.01 -5.73 19.45
N ASP A 209 5.09 -5.14 18.28
CA ASP A 209 4.45 -3.86 17.94
C ASP A 209 3.35 -4.00 16.88
N GLY A 210 3.27 -5.13 16.19
CA GLY A 210 2.20 -5.38 15.23
C GLY A 210 0.85 -5.55 15.92
N VAL A 211 -0.17 -4.89 15.39
CA VAL A 211 -1.55 -4.95 15.90
C VAL A 211 -2.35 -5.99 15.11
N ILE A 212 -3.09 -6.84 15.81
CA ILE A 212 -4.07 -7.74 15.21
C ILE A 212 -5.41 -7.01 15.15
N GLU A 213 -5.92 -6.86 13.96
CA GLU A 213 -7.26 -6.30 13.68
C GLU A 213 -8.18 -7.39 13.13
#